data_cd9f1c6934ef3361b2ef954b9099fdfe
#
_entry.id   cd9f1c6934ef3361b2ef954b9099fdfe
#
_cell.length_a   1.000
_cell.length_b   1.000
_cell.length_c   1.000
_cell.angle_alpha   90.00
_cell.angle_beta   90.00
_cell.angle_gamma   90.00
#
_symmetry.space_group_name_H-M   'P 1'
#
loop_
_entity.id
_entity.type
_entity.pdbx_description
1 polymer ?
#
loop_
_entity_poly.entity_id
_entity_poly.type
_entity_poly.pdbx_seq_one_letter_code
_entity_poly.pdbx_strand_id
1 'polypeptide(L)'
;MVDFRKKELERYRKMLLGRREEIVAKSKNTVNGGALSGGTLGDEADQASHATEAALAWRLLDKDRKLLKEIDHALKKFEIGEYGYCEGTGKPINKKRLLIRPWTRYSIEHKMEIEKEKKQRRIGEGTKINQLF
;
A
#
# COMPACT_ATOMS: atom_id res chain seq x y z
N MET A 1 -13.43 15.75 -20.78
CA MET A 1 -12.85 15.95 -19.45
C MET A 1 -13.67 15.21 -18.42
N VAL A 2 -13.03 14.36 -17.62
CA VAL A 2 -13.73 13.65 -16.55
C VAL A 2 -13.69 14.54 -15.31
N ASP A 3 -14.78 15.25 -15.06
CA ASP A 3 -14.92 16.02 -13.83
C ASP A 3 -15.47 15.12 -12.74
N PHE A 4 -14.76 15.08 -11.62
CA PHE A 4 -15.23 14.37 -10.44
C PHE A 4 -16.28 15.21 -9.73
N ARG A 5 -17.52 14.72 -9.72
CA ARG A 5 -18.61 15.39 -9.03
C ARG A 5 -18.39 15.33 -7.52
N LYS A 6 -18.84 16.34 -6.81
CA LYS A 6 -18.72 16.45 -5.36
C LYS A 6 -19.22 15.20 -4.62
N LYS A 7 -20.31 14.59 -5.09
CA LYS A 7 -20.85 13.35 -4.51
C LYS A 7 -19.93 12.15 -4.72
N GLU A 8 -19.28 12.06 -5.87
CA GLU A 8 -18.31 10.98 -6.16
C GLU A 8 -17.07 11.11 -5.28
N LEU A 9 -16.55 12.32 -5.13
CA LEU A 9 -15.41 12.60 -4.26
C LEU A 9 -15.72 12.23 -2.81
N GLU A 10 -16.90 12.58 -2.33
CA GLU A 10 -17.34 12.22 -0.98
C GLU A 10 -17.44 10.71 -0.80
N ARG A 11 -17.90 9.98 -1.82
CA ARG A 11 -17.96 8.52 -1.82
C ARG A 11 -16.56 7.92 -1.69
N TYR A 12 -15.60 8.39 -2.46
CA TYR A 12 -14.21 7.91 -2.40
C TYR A 12 -13.58 8.22 -1.05
N ARG A 13 -13.85 9.41 -0.52
CA ARG A 13 -13.36 9.80 0.80
C ARG A 13 -13.87 8.87 1.90
N LYS A 14 -15.16 8.54 1.87
CA LYS A 14 -15.76 7.58 2.82
C LYS A 14 -15.16 6.19 2.69
N MET A 15 -14.90 5.74 1.48
CA MET A 15 -14.23 4.46 1.22
C MET A 15 -12.83 4.43 1.84
N LEU A 16 -12.06 5.50 1.68
CA LEU A 16 -10.73 5.63 2.26
C LEU A 16 -10.76 5.64 3.79
N LEU A 17 -11.66 6.41 4.38
CA LEU A 17 -11.82 6.47 5.84
C LEU A 17 -12.24 5.12 6.42
N GLY A 18 -13.18 4.43 5.77
CA GLY A 18 -13.62 3.10 6.18
C GLY A 18 -12.51 2.07 6.10
N ARG A 19 -11.73 2.09 5.01
CA ARG A 19 -10.58 1.19 4.86
C ARG A 19 -9.51 1.46 5.91
N ARG A 20 -9.27 2.73 6.21
CA ARG A 20 -8.33 3.14 7.25
C ARG A 20 -8.71 2.57 8.61
N GLU A 21 -9.99 2.70 8.99
CA GLU A 21 -10.51 2.16 10.24
C GLU A 21 -10.36 0.64 10.33
N GLU A 22 -10.69 -0.09 9.26
CA GLU A 22 -10.52 -1.53 9.17
C GLU A 22 -9.07 -1.96 9.39
N ILE A 23 -8.14 -1.29 8.76
CA ILE A 23 -6.70 -1.59 8.87
C ILE A 23 -6.19 -1.32 10.28
N VAL A 24 -6.57 -0.19 10.87
CA VAL A 24 -6.17 0.17 12.24
C VAL A 24 -6.70 -0.86 13.24
N ALA A 25 -7.98 -1.25 13.13
CA ALA A 25 -8.58 -2.25 14.00
C ALA A 25 -7.91 -3.61 13.87
N LYS A 26 -7.64 -4.05 12.63
CA LYS A 26 -6.94 -5.30 12.35
C LYS A 26 -5.52 -5.29 12.90
N SER A 27 -4.80 -4.19 12.75
CA SER A 27 -3.43 -4.04 13.27
C SER A 27 -3.39 -4.11 14.80
N LYS A 28 -4.34 -3.47 15.48
CA LYS A 28 -4.47 -3.55 16.93
C LYS A 28 -4.75 -4.99 17.38
N ASN A 29 -5.63 -5.70 16.71
CA ASN A 29 -5.92 -7.10 17.01
C ASN A 29 -4.70 -7.99 16.80
N THR A 30 -3.91 -7.76 15.78
CA THR A 30 -2.66 -8.49 15.53
C THR A 30 -1.65 -8.27 16.65
N VAL A 31 -1.47 -7.02 17.09
CA VAL A 31 -0.58 -6.68 18.21
C VAL A 31 -1.07 -7.30 19.53
N ASN A 32 -2.36 -7.21 19.81
CA ASN A 32 -2.96 -7.66 21.06
C ASN A 32 -3.24 -9.18 21.08
N GLY A 33 -3.23 -9.83 19.91
CA GLY A 33 -3.60 -11.25 19.78
C GLY A 33 -2.54 -12.27 20.18
N GLY A 34 -1.41 -11.84 20.75
CA GLY A 34 -0.39 -12.74 21.29
C GLY A 34 0.61 -13.28 20.27
N ALA A 35 0.42 -13.08 18.96
CA ALA A 35 1.35 -13.54 17.94
C ALA A 35 2.74 -12.87 18.05
N LEU A 36 2.78 -11.64 18.58
CA LEU A 36 4.01 -10.88 18.80
C LEU A 36 4.49 -10.91 20.25
N SER A 37 3.71 -11.49 21.16
CA SER A 37 4.10 -11.60 22.58
C SER A 37 5.11 -12.73 22.76
N GLY A 38 6.21 -12.44 23.42
CA GLY A 38 7.23 -13.43 23.78
C GLY A 38 6.77 -14.27 24.97
N GLY A 39 5.83 -15.18 24.76
CA GLY A 39 5.40 -16.12 25.79
C GLY A 39 6.40 -17.25 26.00
N THR A 40 6.41 -17.84 27.20
CA THR A 40 7.14 -19.07 27.50
C THR A 40 6.47 -20.23 26.78
N LEU A 41 7.19 -20.84 25.83
CA LEU A 41 6.70 -21.97 25.07
C LEU A 41 7.32 -23.27 25.58
N GLY A 42 6.53 -24.34 25.54
CA GLY A 42 6.89 -25.61 26.17
C GLY A 42 7.99 -26.39 25.48
N ASP A 43 8.14 -26.32 24.16
CA ASP A 43 9.14 -27.06 23.40
C ASP A 43 9.66 -26.32 22.17
N GLU A 44 10.68 -26.90 21.50
CA GLU A 44 11.30 -26.30 20.30
C GLU A 44 10.32 -26.18 19.12
N ALA A 45 9.43 -27.15 18.94
CA ALA A 45 8.45 -27.13 17.87
C ALA A 45 7.45 -25.98 18.05
N ASP A 46 6.98 -25.76 19.27
CA ASP A 46 6.09 -24.65 19.61
C ASP A 46 6.80 -23.31 19.46
N GLN A 47 8.07 -23.22 19.84
CA GLN A 47 8.90 -22.03 19.67
C GLN A 47 9.11 -21.69 18.20
N ALA A 48 9.38 -22.70 17.36
CA ALA A 48 9.54 -22.52 15.91
C ALA A 48 8.25 -22.06 15.26
N SER A 49 7.11 -22.65 15.62
CA SER A 49 5.78 -22.25 15.11
C SER A 49 5.46 -20.81 15.52
N HIS A 50 5.73 -20.46 16.79
CA HIS A 50 5.50 -19.11 17.28
C HIS A 50 6.38 -18.08 16.56
N ALA A 51 7.65 -18.40 16.31
CA ALA A 51 8.56 -17.51 15.57
C ALA A 51 8.07 -17.29 14.14
N THR A 52 7.53 -18.32 13.46
CA THR A 52 6.97 -18.23 12.13
C THR A 52 5.72 -17.34 12.13
N GLU A 53 4.83 -17.53 13.09
CA GLU A 53 3.62 -16.71 13.26
C GLU A 53 3.97 -15.24 13.53
N ALA A 54 4.95 -15.00 14.41
CA ALA A 54 5.42 -13.65 14.71
C ALA A 54 6.01 -12.98 13.47
N ALA A 55 6.82 -13.69 12.68
CA ALA A 55 7.39 -13.15 11.44
C ALA A 55 6.31 -12.78 10.44
N LEU A 56 5.27 -13.62 10.29
CA LEU A 56 4.14 -13.31 9.43
C LEU A 56 3.37 -12.09 9.93
N ALA A 57 3.10 -12.02 11.24
CA ALA A 57 2.41 -10.89 11.85
C ALA A 57 3.16 -9.57 11.61
N TRP A 58 4.50 -9.56 11.76
CA TRP A 58 5.32 -8.39 11.48
C TRP A 58 5.24 -7.96 10.01
N ARG A 59 5.25 -8.91 9.07
CA ARG A 59 5.10 -8.61 7.64
C ARG A 59 3.75 -7.98 7.33
N LEU A 60 2.67 -8.50 7.93
CA LEU A 60 1.32 -7.96 7.75
C LEU A 60 1.21 -6.55 8.32
N LEU A 61 1.78 -6.31 9.51
CA LEU A 61 1.81 -4.98 10.12
C LEU A 61 2.59 -3.98 9.28
N ASP A 62 3.71 -4.39 8.70
CA ASP A 62 4.50 -3.53 7.82
C ASP A 62 3.75 -3.18 6.54
N LYS A 63 3.08 -4.16 5.95
CA LYS A 63 2.22 -3.96 4.77
C LYS A 63 1.08 -3.01 5.09
N ASP A 64 0.41 -3.19 6.22
CA ASP A 64 -0.69 -2.33 6.67
C ASP A 64 -0.21 -0.91 6.93
N ARG A 65 0.96 -0.74 7.52
CA ARG A 65 1.56 0.58 7.74
C ARG A 65 1.83 1.32 6.44
N LYS A 66 2.35 0.62 5.43
CA LYS A 66 2.58 1.19 4.10
C LYS A 66 1.27 1.60 3.43
N LEU A 67 0.25 0.76 3.55
CA LEU A 67 -1.07 1.05 3.01
C LEU A 67 -1.71 2.26 3.72
N LEU A 68 -1.58 2.36 5.04
CA LEU A 68 -2.06 3.52 5.80
C LEU A 68 -1.41 4.82 5.32
N LYS A 69 -0.12 4.80 5.01
CA LYS A 69 0.58 5.97 4.45
C LYS A 69 -0.02 6.38 3.10
N GLU A 70 -0.32 5.40 2.25
CA GLU A 70 -0.94 5.66 0.94
C GLU A 70 -2.36 6.24 1.09
N ILE A 71 -3.14 5.70 2.04
CA ILE A 71 -4.49 6.20 2.34
C ILE A 71 -4.42 7.63 2.88
N ASP A 72 -3.52 7.91 3.82
CA ASP A 72 -3.37 9.25 4.39
C ASP A 72 -2.91 10.26 3.33
N HIS A 73 -2.02 9.85 2.42
CA HIS A 73 -1.63 10.67 1.28
C HIS A 73 -2.82 10.99 0.37
N ALA A 74 -3.65 10.00 0.06
CA ALA A 74 -4.86 10.19 -0.74
C ALA A 74 -5.86 11.13 -0.06
N LEU A 75 -6.02 11.00 1.26
CA LEU A 75 -6.91 11.89 2.04
C LEU A 75 -6.43 13.34 1.99
N LYS A 76 -5.13 13.59 2.01
CA LYS A 76 -4.57 14.94 1.85
C LYS A 76 -4.90 15.54 0.48
N LYS A 77 -4.97 14.72 -0.55
CA LYS A 77 -5.31 15.17 -1.91
C LYS A 77 -6.72 15.76 -2.00
N PHE A 78 -7.65 15.31 -1.17
CA PHE A 78 -8.99 15.93 -1.08
C PHE A 78 -8.91 17.36 -0.56
N GLU A 79 -8.02 17.62 0.40
CA GLU A 79 -7.85 18.95 0.98
C GLU A 79 -7.31 19.96 -0.01
N ILE A 80 -6.42 19.52 -0.91
CA ILE A 80 -5.81 20.38 -1.94
C ILE A 80 -6.54 20.33 -3.29
N GLY A 81 -7.61 19.55 -3.40
CA GLY A 81 -8.42 19.46 -4.61
C GLY A 81 -7.79 18.68 -5.76
N GLU A 82 -6.81 17.82 -5.48
CA GLU A 82 -6.08 17.05 -6.50
C GLU A 82 -6.44 15.56 -6.53
N TYR A 83 -7.42 15.14 -5.74
CA TYR A 83 -7.81 13.73 -5.72
C TYR A 83 -8.36 13.27 -7.07
N GLY A 84 -7.97 12.07 -7.48
CA GLY A 84 -8.43 11.44 -8.71
C GLY A 84 -7.55 11.72 -9.93
N TYR A 85 -6.49 12.51 -9.77
CA TYR A 85 -5.55 12.83 -10.84
C TYR A 85 -4.22 12.11 -10.63
N CYS A 86 -3.66 11.61 -11.74
CA CYS A 86 -2.35 10.95 -11.72
C CYS A 86 -1.25 11.95 -11.34
N GLU A 87 -0.44 11.62 -10.33
CA GLU A 87 0.65 12.48 -9.88
C GLU A 87 1.77 12.64 -10.92
N GLY A 88 1.92 11.65 -11.80
CA GLY A 88 2.95 11.69 -12.84
C GLY A 88 2.56 12.43 -14.10
N THR A 89 1.31 12.28 -14.57
CA THR A 89 0.85 12.84 -15.85
C THR A 89 -0.13 14.00 -15.68
N GLY A 90 -0.72 14.19 -14.51
CA GLY A 90 -1.76 15.18 -14.28
C GLY A 90 -3.11 14.83 -14.89
N LYS A 91 -3.23 13.69 -15.56
CA LYS A 91 -4.48 13.24 -16.18
C LYS A 91 -5.39 12.57 -15.16
N PRO A 92 -6.73 12.62 -15.37
CA PRO A 92 -7.64 11.91 -14.48
C PRO A 92 -7.38 10.41 -14.47
N ILE A 93 -7.45 9.81 -13.28
CA ILE A 93 -7.34 8.36 -13.12
C ILE A 93 -8.69 7.72 -13.44
N ASN A 94 -8.69 6.56 -14.09
CA ASN A 94 -9.91 5.84 -14.41
C ASN A 94 -10.72 5.55 -13.15
N LYS A 95 -12.01 5.86 -13.19
CA LYS A 95 -12.94 5.67 -12.05
C LYS A 95 -12.99 4.22 -11.58
N LYS A 96 -12.90 3.24 -12.50
CA LYS A 96 -12.85 1.82 -12.13
C LYS A 96 -11.64 1.49 -11.28
N ARG A 97 -10.49 2.09 -11.58
CA ARG A 97 -9.27 1.92 -10.81
C ARG A 97 -9.41 2.54 -9.41
N LEU A 98 -10.05 3.71 -9.32
CA LEU A 98 -10.32 4.37 -8.04
C LEU A 98 -11.29 3.58 -7.16
N LEU A 99 -12.24 2.86 -7.75
CA LEU A 99 -13.16 2.00 -7.01
C LEU A 99 -12.44 0.79 -6.38
N ILE A 100 -11.43 0.27 -7.06
CA ILE A 100 -10.65 -0.88 -6.57
C ILE A 100 -9.55 -0.43 -5.61
N ARG A 101 -8.85 0.66 -5.97
CA ARG A 101 -7.74 1.22 -5.19
C ARG A 101 -7.91 2.73 -5.02
N PRO A 102 -8.77 3.19 -4.11
CA PRO A 102 -9.01 4.62 -3.95
C PRO A 102 -7.78 5.41 -3.50
N TRP A 103 -6.75 4.74 -2.98
CA TRP A 103 -5.48 5.36 -2.58
C TRP A 103 -4.44 5.45 -3.70
N THR A 104 -4.76 5.02 -4.92
CA THR A 104 -3.80 5.03 -6.02
C THR A 104 -3.31 6.45 -6.36
N ARG A 105 -2.01 6.59 -6.59
CA ARG A 105 -1.38 7.87 -6.97
C ARG A 105 -1.27 8.05 -8.46
N TYR A 106 -1.23 6.94 -9.21
CA TYR A 106 -0.90 6.94 -10.63
C TYR A 106 -1.96 6.23 -11.46
N SER A 107 -2.12 6.70 -12.70
CA SER A 107 -2.87 5.95 -13.70
C SER A 107 -2.13 4.64 -13.99
N ILE A 108 -2.86 3.66 -14.56
CA ILE A 108 -2.27 2.36 -14.89
C ILE A 108 -1.14 2.51 -15.91
N GLU A 109 -1.31 3.40 -16.89
CA GLU A 109 -0.32 3.68 -17.94
C GLU A 109 0.98 4.21 -17.33
N HIS A 110 0.87 5.17 -16.43
CA HIS A 110 2.04 5.76 -15.79
C HIS A 110 2.74 4.76 -14.86
N LYS A 111 1.97 3.96 -14.13
CA LYS A 111 2.54 2.91 -13.28
C LYS A 111 3.30 1.87 -14.10
N MET A 112 2.77 1.47 -15.25
CA MET A 112 3.45 0.56 -16.16
C MET A 112 4.78 1.14 -16.67
N GLU A 113 4.81 2.42 -16.98
CA GLU A 113 6.03 3.13 -17.39
C GLU A 113 7.09 3.12 -16.26
N ILE A 114 6.67 3.41 -15.03
CA ILE A 114 7.57 3.38 -13.86
C ILE A 114 8.17 1.98 -13.68
N GLU A 115 7.36 0.94 -13.76
CA GLU A 115 7.81 -0.44 -13.62
C GLU A 115 8.76 -0.83 -14.73
N LYS A 116 8.49 -0.39 -15.96
CA LYS A 116 9.36 -0.63 -17.10
C LYS A 116 10.73 0.03 -16.92
N GLU A 117 10.77 1.29 -16.48
CA GLU A 117 12.01 2.01 -16.19
C GLU A 117 12.82 1.32 -15.09
N LYS A 118 12.17 0.90 -14.02
CA LYS A 118 12.82 0.16 -12.93
C LYS A 118 13.45 -1.14 -13.44
N LYS A 119 12.74 -1.87 -14.29
CA LYS A 119 13.24 -3.10 -14.89
C LYS A 119 14.47 -2.83 -15.77
N GLN A 120 14.44 -1.78 -16.58
CA GLN A 120 15.57 -1.39 -17.43
C GLN A 120 16.80 -1.00 -16.61
N ARG A 121 16.60 -0.26 -15.50
CA ARG A 121 17.70 0.09 -14.58
C ARG A 121 18.34 -1.15 -13.97
N ARG A 122 17.56 -2.12 -13.53
CA ARG A 122 18.08 -3.38 -12.97
C ARG A 122 18.90 -4.15 -13.99
N ILE A 123 18.45 -4.21 -15.24
CA ILE A 123 19.18 -4.85 -16.34
C ILE A 123 20.49 -4.10 -16.61
N GLY A 124 20.46 -2.75 -16.67
CA GLY A 124 21.63 -1.92 -16.87
C GLY A 124 22.67 -2.08 -15.76
N GLU A 125 22.25 -2.13 -14.51
CA GLU A 125 23.13 -2.36 -13.36
C GLU A 125 23.76 -3.75 -13.40
N GLY A 126 22.98 -4.78 -13.74
CA GLY A 126 23.46 -6.14 -13.91
C GLY A 126 24.51 -6.25 -15.03
N THR A 127 24.29 -5.57 -16.14
CA THR A 127 25.25 -5.53 -17.26
C THR A 127 26.54 -4.84 -16.85
N LYS A 128 26.49 -3.74 -16.13
CA LYS A 128 27.69 -3.05 -15.62
C LYS A 128 28.50 -3.92 -14.68
N ILE A 129 27.86 -4.64 -13.78
CA ILE A 129 28.52 -5.57 -12.86
C ILE A 129 29.24 -6.68 -13.64
N ASN A 130 28.59 -7.24 -14.67
CA ASN A 130 29.16 -8.27 -15.50
C ASN A 130 30.37 -7.78 -16.31
N GLN A 131 30.42 -6.51 -16.68
CA GLN A 131 31.55 -5.91 -17.39
C GLN A 131 32.75 -5.64 -16.48
N LEU A 132 32.54 -5.53 -15.17
CA LEU A 132 33.62 -5.31 -14.21
C LEU A 132 34.35 -6.59 -13.82
N PHE A 133 33.80 -7.72 -14.13
CA PHE A 133 34.38 -9.05 -13.92
C PHE A 133 34.61 -9.77 -15.23
#